data_14c1210c35d451e03af43055f3d80865
#
_entry.id   14c1210c35d451e03af43055f3d80865
#
_cell.length_a   1.000
_cell.length_b   1.000
_cell.length_c   1.000
_cell.angle_alpha   90.00
_cell.angle_beta   90.00
_cell.angle_gamma   90.00
#
_symmetry.space_group_name_H-M   'P 1'
#
loop_
_entity.id
_entity.type
_entity.pdbx_description
1 polymer ?
#
loop_
_entity_poly.entity_id
_entity_poly.type
_entity_poly.pdbx_seq_one_letter_code
_entity_poly.pdbx_strand_id
1 'polypeptide(L)'
;AVLLIEVEGIADAVDADSELVKAACEASGASEIRVATSSEEREKLWEGRKAAIGAIGAAYPAFYLLDGVVPRTKLPQVMEDVLAVASSYGFKCANMFHAGDGNLHPTLMFDPQNQGVLDRVLECAGEIMRICVGIRVCGSVVVR
;
A
#
# COMPACT_ATOMS: atom_id res chain seq x y z
N ALA A 1 7.05 -4.75 -6.54
CA ALA A 1 5.70 -4.36 -6.11
C ALA A 1 4.67 -5.29 -6.77
N VAL A 2 3.53 -5.47 -6.12
CA VAL A 2 2.41 -6.26 -6.66
C VAL A 2 1.16 -5.38 -6.60
N LEU A 3 0.42 -5.32 -7.69
CA LEU A 3 -0.87 -4.65 -7.79
C LEU A 3 -1.94 -5.71 -8.06
N LEU A 4 -2.98 -5.71 -7.25
CA LEU A 4 -4.15 -6.56 -7.43
C LEU A 4 -5.31 -5.68 -7.89
N ILE A 5 -5.90 -6.02 -9.02
CA ILE A 5 -6.98 -5.24 -9.65
C ILE A 5 -8.17 -6.18 -9.82
N GLU A 6 -9.35 -5.73 -9.42
CA GLU A 6 -10.60 -6.43 -9.65
C GLU A 6 -11.52 -5.53 -10.48
N VAL A 7 -12.12 -6.09 -11.51
CA VAL A 7 -13.06 -5.43 -12.41
C VAL A 7 -14.43 -6.07 -12.19
N GLU A 8 -15.45 -5.26 -11.98
CA GLU A 8 -16.82 -5.71 -11.72
C GLU A 8 -17.80 -5.04 -12.69
N GLY A 9 -18.82 -5.77 -13.12
CA GLY A 9 -19.85 -5.24 -14.00
C GLY A 9 -20.62 -6.33 -14.72
N ILE A 10 -21.29 -5.95 -15.81
CA ILE A 10 -21.91 -6.91 -16.75
C ILE A 10 -20.80 -7.57 -17.59
N ALA A 11 -21.00 -8.81 -18.01
CA ALA A 11 -19.97 -9.63 -18.65
C ALA A 11 -19.20 -8.93 -19.77
N ASP A 12 -19.90 -8.34 -20.74
CA ASP A 12 -19.26 -7.67 -21.88
C ASP A 12 -18.40 -6.45 -21.44
N ALA A 13 -18.80 -5.74 -20.39
CA ALA A 13 -18.03 -4.62 -19.84
C ALA A 13 -16.80 -5.11 -19.09
N VAL A 14 -16.93 -6.18 -18.32
CA VAL A 14 -15.80 -6.80 -17.57
C VAL A 14 -14.72 -7.25 -18.54
N ASP A 15 -15.07 -7.88 -19.66
CA ASP A 15 -14.10 -8.30 -20.66
C ASP A 15 -13.35 -7.11 -21.27
N ALA A 16 -14.09 -6.07 -21.66
CA ALA A 16 -13.50 -4.84 -22.24
C ALA A 16 -12.59 -4.13 -21.22
N ASP A 17 -13.03 -3.96 -19.99
CA ASP A 17 -12.26 -3.30 -18.92
C ASP A 17 -11.03 -4.14 -18.52
N SER A 18 -11.13 -5.45 -18.54
CA SER A 18 -10.01 -6.35 -18.28
C SER A 18 -8.88 -6.19 -19.31
N GLU A 19 -9.23 -6.08 -20.58
CA GLU A 19 -8.25 -5.82 -21.65
C GLU A 19 -7.63 -4.42 -21.53
N LEU A 20 -8.40 -3.40 -21.13
CA LEU A 20 -7.86 -2.05 -20.88
C LEU A 20 -6.88 -2.05 -19.70
N VAL A 21 -7.23 -2.74 -18.61
CA VAL A 21 -6.35 -2.89 -17.44
C VAL A 21 -5.05 -3.60 -17.80
N LYS A 22 -5.15 -4.69 -18.55
CA LYS A 22 -3.99 -5.44 -19.03
C LYS A 22 -3.06 -4.59 -19.88
N ALA A 23 -3.62 -3.88 -20.88
CA ALA A 23 -2.86 -2.98 -21.73
C ALA A 23 -2.17 -1.85 -20.93
N ALA A 24 -2.85 -1.28 -19.92
CA ALA A 24 -2.27 -0.27 -19.06
C ALA A 24 -1.12 -0.82 -18.21
N CYS A 25 -1.23 -2.05 -17.69
CA CYS A 25 -0.16 -2.71 -16.95
C CYS A 25 1.06 -2.98 -17.84
N GLU A 26 0.85 -3.49 -19.04
CA GLU A 26 1.91 -3.72 -20.03
C GLU A 26 2.62 -2.42 -20.41
N ALA A 27 1.87 -1.36 -20.70
CA ALA A 27 2.42 -0.05 -21.02
C ALA A 27 3.20 0.58 -19.87
N SER A 28 2.86 0.20 -18.63
CA SER A 28 3.54 0.64 -17.40
C SER A 28 4.74 -0.24 -17.02
N GLY A 29 5.10 -1.23 -17.82
CA GLY A 29 6.28 -2.08 -17.61
C GLY A 29 6.05 -3.21 -16.59
N ALA A 30 4.83 -3.71 -16.45
CA ALA A 30 4.58 -4.89 -15.64
C ALA A 30 5.39 -6.09 -16.14
N SER A 31 6.15 -6.73 -15.27
CA SER A 31 6.99 -7.88 -15.60
C SER A 31 6.19 -9.18 -15.72
N GLU A 32 5.04 -9.25 -15.10
CA GLU A 32 4.14 -10.39 -15.12
C GLU A 32 2.70 -9.93 -14.88
N ILE A 33 1.77 -10.50 -15.62
CA ILE A 33 0.33 -10.28 -15.44
C ILE A 33 -0.33 -11.65 -15.31
N ARG A 34 -1.10 -11.85 -14.26
CA ARG A 34 -1.92 -13.04 -14.04
C ARG A 34 -3.38 -12.63 -14.02
N VAL A 35 -4.18 -13.32 -14.82
CA VAL A 35 -5.63 -13.12 -14.87
C VAL A 35 -6.29 -14.37 -14.30
N ALA A 36 -7.15 -14.18 -13.29
CA ALA A 36 -7.94 -15.30 -12.77
C ALA A 36 -9.06 -15.66 -13.75
N THR A 37 -9.15 -16.92 -14.09
CA THR A 37 -10.18 -17.47 -14.99
C THR A 37 -11.30 -18.21 -14.24
N SER A 38 -11.13 -18.37 -12.93
CA SER A 38 -12.10 -19.00 -12.03
C SER A 38 -12.17 -18.29 -10.68
N SER A 39 -13.25 -18.52 -9.93
CA SER A 39 -13.38 -18.00 -8.56
C SER A 39 -12.29 -18.52 -7.62
N GLU A 40 -11.86 -19.76 -7.80
CA GLU A 40 -10.79 -20.35 -7.00
C GLU A 40 -9.44 -19.68 -7.26
N GLU A 41 -9.12 -19.37 -8.51
CA GLU A 41 -7.90 -18.61 -8.85
C GLU A 41 -7.96 -17.19 -8.30
N ARG A 42 -9.12 -16.53 -8.38
CA ARG A 42 -9.34 -15.21 -7.79
C ARG A 42 -9.08 -15.22 -6.28
N GLU A 43 -9.64 -16.21 -5.57
CA GLU A 43 -9.43 -16.34 -4.13
C GLU A 43 -7.95 -16.52 -3.77
N LYS A 44 -7.22 -17.34 -4.52
CA LYS A 44 -5.77 -17.53 -4.34
C LYS A 44 -4.97 -16.24 -4.54
N LEU A 45 -5.31 -15.42 -5.54
CA LEU A 45 -4.68 -14.13 -5.75
C LEU A 45 -4.93 -13.18 -4.56
N TRP A 46 -6.17 -13.16 -4.04
CA TRP A 46 -6.54 -12.34 -2.88
C TRP A 46 -5.93 -12.85 -1.55
N GLU A 47 -5.65 -14.14 -1.43
CA GLU A 47 -5.05 -14.74 -0.23
C GLU A 47 -3.72 -14.06 0.13
N GLY A 48 -2.86 -13.83 -0.86
CA GLY A 48 -1.60 -13.11 -0.67
C GLY A 48 -1.79 -11.71 -0.09
N ARG A 49 -2.80 -10.96 -0.56
CA ARG A 49 -3.14 -9.63 -0.04
C ARG A 49 -3.66 -9.68 1.40
N LYS A 50 -4.52 -10.66 1.71
CA LYS A 50 -5.08 -10.86 3.05
C LYS A 50 -4.01 -11.28 4.06
N ALA A 51 -3.05 -12.09 3.64
CA ALA A 51 -1.97 -12.59 4.50
C ALA A 51 -0.83 -11.57 4.73
N ALA A 52 -0.76 -10.47 3.98
CA ALA A 52 0.39 -9.56 3.96
C ALA A 52 0.71 -8.97 5.34
N ILE A 53 -0.29 -8.51 6.11
CA ILE A 53 -0.07 -7.97 7.47
C ILE A 53 0.45 -9.05 8.42
N GLY A 54 -0.12 -10.26 8.34
CA GLY A 54 0.33 -11.41 9.13
C GLY A 54 1.79 -11.79 8.82
N ALA A 55 2.19 -11.71 7.55
CA ALA A 55 3.56 -11.96 7.13
C ALA A 55 4.55 -10.93 7.70
N ILE A 56 4.16 -9.64 7.76
CA ILE A 56 4.97 -8.60 8.42
C ILE A 56 5.13 -8.92 9.91
N GLY A 57 4.03 -9.26 10.60
CA GLY A 57 4.05 -9.62 12.02
C GLY A 57 4.87 -10.88 12.33
N ALA A 58 4.99 -11.80 11.37
CA ALA A 58 5.86 -12.97 11.50
C ALA A 58 7.35 -12.65 11.25
N ALA A 59 7.64 -11.63 10.44
CA ALA A 59 9.00 -11.26 10.05
C ALA A 59 9.67 -10.26 11.00
N TYR A 60 8.88 -9.50 11.77
CA TYR A 60 9.38 -8.44 12.66
C TYR A 60 8.73 -8.49 14.03
N PRO A 61 9.49 -8.17 15.11
CA PRO A 61 8.99 -8.20 16.49
C PRO A 61 7.84 -7.23 16.73
N ALA A 62 7.85 -6.07 16.05
CA ALA A 62 6.79 -5.08 16.11
C ALA A 62 6.69 -4.27 14.81
N PHE A 63 5.52 -3.68 14.60
CA PHE A 63 5.30 -2.71 13.53
C PHE A 63 4.30 -1.63 13.95
N TYR A 64 4.40 -0.47 13.33
CA TYR A 64 3.47 0.64 13.50
C TYR A 64 2.81 0.94 12.15
N LEU A 65 1.50 0.76 12.08
CA LEU A 65 0.72 0.94 10.88
C LEU A 65 0.09 2.34 10.89
N LEU A 66 0.32 3.07 9.81
CA LEU A 66 -0.28 4.37 9.53
C LEU A 66 -1.47 4.21 8.58
N ASP A 67 -2.35 5.19 8.58
CA ASP A 67 -3.51 5.23 7.71
C ASP A 67 -3.69 6.66 7.18
N GLY A 68 -3.55 6.83 5.88
CA GLY A 68 -3.62 8.14 5.25
C GLY A 68 -4.32 8.08 3.89
N VAL A 69 -4.95 9.18 3.50
CA VAL A 69 -5.62 9.31 2.20
C VAL A 69 -5.00 10.45 1.42
N VAL A 70 -4.67 10.20 0.17
CA VAL A 70 -4.13 11.21 -0.75
C VAL A 70 -4.81 11.10 -2.13
N PRO A 71 -4.76 12.13 -2.98
CA PRO A 71 -5.26 12.01 -4.35
C PRO A 71 -4.55 10.87 -5.08
N ARG A 72 -5.29 10.04 -5.80
CA ARG A 72 -4.74 8.92 -6.58
C ARG A 72 -3.57 9.31 -7.47
N THR A 73 -3.65 10.49 -8.10
CA THR A 73 -2.58 11.03 -8.96
C THR A 73 -1.29 11.37 -8.20
N LYS A 74 -1.35 11.47 -6.88
CA LYS A 74 -0.20 11.77 -6.01
C LYS A 74 0.39 10.53 -5.34
N LEU A 75 -0.28 9.38 -5.43
CA LEU A 75 0.17 8.14 -4.80
C LEU A 75 1.64 7.79 -5.12
N PRO A 76 2.11 7.82 -6.38
CA PRO A 76 3.51 7.47 -6.66
C PRO A 76 4.50 8.37 -5.93
N GLN A 77 4.29 9.69 -5.96
CA GLN A 77 5.16 10.65 -5.28
C GLN A 77 5.14 10.46 -3.77
N VAL A 78 3.94 10.32 -3.18
CA VAL A 78 3.80 10.11 -1.73
C VAL A 78 4.48 8.83 -1.28
N MET A 79 4.40 7.76 -2.06
CA MET A 79 5.08 6.51 -1.74
C MET A 79 6.60 6.66 -1.71
N GLU A 80 7.17 7.40 -2.65
CA GLU A 80 8.61 7.71 -2.67
C GLU A 80 9.00 8.54 -1.44
N ASP A 81 8.24 9.59 -1.13
CA ASP A 81 8.48 10.46 0.01
C ASP A 81 8.39 9.70 1.34
N VAL A 82 7.37 8.84 1.50
CA VAL A 82 7.20 7.98 2.68
C VAL A 82 8.39 7.04 2.87
N LEU A 83 8.85 6.39 1.80
CA LEU A 83 10.01 5.50 1.86
C LEU A 83 11.29 6.26 2.19
N ALA A 84 11.47 7.46 1.64
CA ALA A 84 12.61 8.32 1.94
C ALA A 84 12.64 8.73 3.42
N VAL A 85 11.49 9.17 3.97
CA VAL A 85 11.37 9.50 5.41
C VAL A 85 11.66 8.27 6.26
N ALA A 86 11.02 7.14 6.03
CA ALA A 86 11.27 5.92 6.80
C ALA A 86 12.76 5.54 6.79
N SER A 87 13.40 5.62 5.63
CA SER A 87 14.82 5.33 5.46
C SER A 87 15.71 6.31 6.24
N SER A 88 15.38 7.61 6.29
CA SER A 88 16.16 8.61 7.02
C SER A 88 16.15 8.36 8.54
N TYR A 89 15.09 7.76 9.07
CA TYR A 89 15.00 7.29 10.45
C TYR A 89 15.61 5.89 10.67
N GLY A 90 16.06 5.22 9.59
CA GLY A 90 16.62 3.87 9.65
C GLY A 90 15.58 2.77 9.80
N PHE A 91 14.32 3.07 9.51
CA PHE A 91 13.24 2.07 9.53
C PHE A 91 13.04 1.42 8.18
N LYS A 92 12.72 0.13 8.19
CA LYS A 92 12.10 -0.52 7.03
C LYS A 92 10.61 -0.18 7.02
N CYS A 93 10.09 0.09 5.82
CA CYS A 93 8.69 0.41 5.62
C CYS A 93 8.10 -0.51 4.55
N ALA A 94 7.02 -1.19 4.88
CA ALA A 94 6.17 -1.86 3.91
C ALA A 94 4.95 -0.98 3.62
N ASN A 95 4.60 -0.85 2.34
CA ASN A 95 3.41 -0.11 1.94
C ASN A 95 2.35 -1.09 1.43
N MET A 96 1.21 -1.11 2.11
CA MET A 96 -0.02 -1.72 1.62
C MET A 96 -1.04 -0.62 1.42
N PHE A 97 -1.80 -0.66 0.33
CA PHE A 97 -2.71 0.44 0.04
C PHE A 97 -3.87 0.02 -0.87
N HIS A 98 -4.91 0.83 -0.85
CA HIS A 98 -6.03 0.76 -1.78
C HIS A 98 -5.84 1.85 -2.84
N ALA A 99 -5.12 1.52 -3.92
CA ALA A 99 -4.77 2.51 -4.96
C ALA A 99 -5.99 3.19 -5.57
N GLY A 100 -7.10 2.46 -5.71
CA GLY A 100 -8.37 2.97 -6.22
C GLY A 100 -8.97 4.10 -5.38
N ASP A 101 -8.73 4.07 -4.07
CA ASP A 101 -9.29 5.04 -3.11
C ASP A 101 -8.27 6.13 -2.73
N GLY A 102 -6.99 5.94 -3.08
CA GLY A 102 -5.91 6.81 -2.60
C GLY A 102 -5.54 6.58 -1.14
N ASN A 103 -6.04 5.52 -0.53
CA ASN A 103 -5.76 5.15 0.86
C ASN A 103 -4.47 4.34 0.93
N LEU A 104 -3.53 4.75 1.78
CA LEU A 104 -2.23 4.10 1.98
C LEU A 104 -2.01 3.76 3.45
N HIS A 105 -1.37 2.59 3.65
CA HIS A 105 -1.04 2.07 4.96
C HIS A 105 0.48 1.85 5.08
N PRO A 106 1.28 2.91 5.23
CA PRO A 106 2.69 2.77 5.55
C PRO A 106 2.86 2.03 6.86
N THR A 107 3.70 0.99 6.85
CA THR A 107 3.92 0.13 8.01
C THR A 107 5.39 0.16 8.35
N LEU A 108 5.73 0.86 9.44
CA LEU A 108 7.09 0.95 9.95
C LEU A 108 7.41 -0.29 10.79
N MET A 109 8.50 -0.96 10.48
CA MET A 109 8.93 -2.19 11.15
C MET A 109 10.10 -1.88 12.08
N PHE A 110 10.05 -2.35 13.33
CA PHE A 110 11.06 -2.06 14.34
C PHE A 110 11.16 -3.16 15.40
N ASP A 111 12.24 -3.12 16.19
CA ASP A 111 12.39 -3.95 17.37
C ASP A 111 12.13 -3.10 18.63
N PRO A 112 11.07 -3.39 19.40
CA PRO A 112 10.70 -2.60 20.57
C PRO A 112 11.72 -2.73 21.74
N GLN A 113 12.67 -3.66 21.67
CA GLN A 113 13.73 -3.80 22.67
C GLN A 113 14.81 -2.72 22.51
N ASN A 114 14.89 -2.06 21.36
CA ASN A 114 15.84 -0.98 21.14
C ASN A 114 15.42 0.28 21.94
N GLN A 115 16.30 0.75 22.80
CA GLN A 115 16.03 1.91 23.65
C GLN A 115 15.71 3.15 22.82
N GLY A 116 14.63 3.87 23.15
CA GLY A 116 14.19 5.10 22.47
C GLY A 116 13.60 4.87 21.08
N VAL A 117 13.39 3.62 20.64
CA VAL A 117 12.86 3.34 19.31
C VAL A 117 11.42 3.84 19.15
N LEU A 118 10.60 3.78 20.18
CA LEU A 118 9.20 4.21 20.10
C LEU A 118 9.08 5.71 19.84
N ASP A 119 9.88 6.53 20.48
CA ASP A 119 9.89 7.98 20.24
C ASP A 119 10.26 8.27 18.78
N ARG A 120 11.29 7.60 18.26
CA ARG A 120 11.71 7.72 16.86
C ARG A 120 10.65 7.22 15.88
N VAL A 121 9.93 6.16 16.21
CA VAL A 121 8.80 5.66 15.39
C VAL A 121 7.69 6.70 15.34
N LEU A 122 7.35 7.32 16.47
CA LEU A 122 6.31 8.36 16.54
C LEU A 122 6.73 9.64 15.79
N GLU A 123 8.00 10.04 15.87
CA GLU A 123 8.52 11.18 15.11
C GLU A 123 8.45 10.90 13.60
N CYS A 124 8.93 9.74 13.16
CA CYS A 124 8.87 9.30 11.76
C CYS A 124 7.43 9.23 11.27
N ALA A 125 6.53 8.62 12.05
CA ALA A 125 5.12 8.55 11.75
C ALA A 125 4.48 9.95 11.60
N GLY A 126 4.82 10.87 12.51
CA GLY A 126 4.35 12.25 12.44
C GLY A 126 4.82 12.98 11.17
N GLU A 127 6.05 12.72 10.71
CA GLU A 127 6.57 13.28 9.46
C GLU A 127 5.87 12.71 8.24
N ILE A 128 5.69 11.38 8.18
CA ILE A 128 4.91 10.72 7.12
C ILE A 128 3.48 11.28 7.05
N MET A 129 2.82 11.45 8.20
CA MET A 129 1.47 12.00 8.22
C MET A 129 1.41 13.44 7.74
N ARG A 130 2.44 14.27 8.01
CA ARG A 130 2.51 15.63 7.48
C ARG A 130 2.61 15.66 5.95
N ILE A 131 3.28 14.68 5.33
CA ILE A 131 3.30 14.53 3.87
C ILE A 131 1.87 14.29 3.36
N CYS A 132 1.14 13.34 3.94
CA CYS A 132 -0.22 13.04 3.54
C CYS A 132 -1.17 14.26 3.70
N VAL A 133 -1.07 14.98 4.82
CA VAL A 133 -1.91 16.16 5.11
C VAL A 133 -1.50 17.37 4.26
N GLY A 134 -0.21 17.54 3.96
CA GLY A 134 0.31 18.66 3.17
C GLY A 134 -0.13 18.63 1.71
N ILE A 135 -0.45 17.46 1.19
CA ILE A 135 -1.07 17.29 -0.12
C ILE A 135 -2.56 17.53 0.05
N ARG A 136 -3.00 18.78 -0.15
CA ARG A 136 -4.38 19.24 0.08
C ARG A 136 -5.44 18.27 -0.45
N VAL A 137 -6.01 17.51 0.43
CA VAL A 137 -7.25 16.76 0.22
C VAL A 137 -8.12 16.94 1.46
N CYS A 138 -9.40 17.15 1.26
CA CYS A 138 -10.39 16.93 2.32
C CYS A 138 -10.40 15.42 2.65
N GLY A 139 -9.65 15.02 3.66
CA GLY A 139 -9.59 13.64 4.14
C GLY A 139 -9.34 13.61 5.64
N SER A 140 -10.08 12.79 6.34
CA SER A 140 -9.85 12.50 7.75
C SER A 140 -8.65 11.55 7.90
N VAL A 141 -7.75 11.88 8.84
CA VAL A 141 -6.67 11.00 9.26
C VAL A 141 -7.17 10.14 10.41
N VAL A 142 -7.09 8.84 10.27
CA VAL A 142 -7.37 7.89 11.35
C VAL A 142 -6.06 7.26 11.78
N VAL A 143 -5.63 7.53 13.02
CA VAL A 143 -4.53 6.82 13.68
C VAL A 143 -5.15 5.70 14.50
N ARG A 144 -4.73 4.47 14.27
CA ARG A 144 -5.10 3.30 15.07
C ARG A 144 -3.91 2.76 15.82
#